data_6968a8cbd1323740698dcd934349e141
#
_entry.id   6968a8cbd1323740698dcd934349e141
#
_cell.length_a   1.000
_cell.length_b   1.000
_cell.length_c   1.000
_cell.angle_alpha   90.00
_cell.angle_beta   90.00
_cell.angle_gamma   90.00
#
_symmetry.space_group_name_H-M   'P 1'
#
loop_
_entity.id
_entity.type
_entity.pdbx_description
1 polymer ?
#
loop_
_entity_poly.entity_id
_entity_poly.type
_entity_poly.pdbx_seq_one_letter_code
_entity_poly.pdbx_strand_id
1 'polypeptide(L)'
;MTEKNMTMLCDFYELTMANGYFKNGFYKKITYFDVFYRSVPDNGGFAIVAGLEQVIDYIKNLHFSKEDIDYLRSKNIFDEEFLDYLKDFHFTGDIYAIPEGTPVFPNEPILTVKAPAIEAQLIETFVLLSINHQSLIATKANRIVRASHGRTVLEFGSRRAQGADGAILGARAAYIGGCAGTACTITDELYGVPAGGTMAHSWIQMFDTEYDAFKTYCETYPENVTLLVDTYNTIKSGVPNAIKVFKEILLPKGITNFAIRLDSGDISYLSKKARKMLDDAGLQCCKIVASNALDEYLIRDLMMQDAKVDTFGVGERLITSKSTPVFGGVYKLVAVEDNDGNIIPKIKVSENTAKITNPHFKKVYRYYDKESGKALADELCIYDEVVSDKEPRIIFDQQATWKTKELTNFKVRELQVPIFKDGKCVYDMPTLEEIKDYCAKEIDLLWDEVKRFENPHTYYVDLSEKLWNTKKDLLSRFKNFI
;
A
#
# COMPACT_ATOMS: atom_id res chain seq x y z
N MET A 1 17.07 2.69 10.37
CA MET A 1 17.36 3.66 9.28
C MET A 1 16.80 5.05 9.59
N THR A 2 16.50 5.30 10.83
CA THR A 2 15.71 6.45 11.32
C THR A 2 16.47 7.78 11.43
N GLU A 3 17.73 7.87 11.00
CA GLU A 3 18.51 9.14 11.10
C GLU A 3 19.16 9.57 9.77
N LYS A 4 18.90 8.89 8.66
CA LYS A 4 19.49 9.34 7.39
C LYS A 4 18.59 10.44 6.81
N ASN A 5 19.12 11.66 6.75
CA ASN A 5 18.51 12.73 5.97
C ASN A 5 18.31 12.28 4.51
N MET A 6 17.07 12.23 4.05
CA MET A 6 16.69 11.77 2.71
C MET A 6 16.39 12.94 1.76
N THR A 7 16.72 14.17 2.11
CA THR A 7 16.45 15.38 1.31
C THR A 7 17.06 15.30 -0.10
N MET A 8 18.24 14.67 -0.21
CA MET A 8 18.90 14.46 -1.51
C MET A 8 18.36 13.26 -2.32
N LEU A 9 17.35 12.53 -1.81
CA LEU A 9 16.63 11.52 -2.58
C LEU A 9 15.54 12.20 -3.43
N CYS A 10 16.00 12.95 -4.42
CA CYS A 10 15.19 13.64 -5.41
C CYS A 10 15.78 13.42 -6.80
N ASP A 11 14.94 13.48 -7.82
CA ASP A 11 15.42 13.47 -9.21
C ASP A 11 16.17 14.77 -9.51
N PHE A 12 17.26 14.68 -10.21
CA PHE A 12 18.15 15.83 -10.44
C PHE A 12 17.45 17.02 -11.14
N TYR A 13 16.43 16.75 -11.97
CA TYR A 13 15.66 17.81 -12.60
C TYR A 13 14.87 18.66 -11.59
N GLU A 14 14.50 18.11 -10.43
CA GLU A 14 13.82 18.86 -9.38
C GLU A 14 14.72 20.00 -8.85
N LEU A 15 16.00 19.71 -8.65
CA LEU A 15 16.99 20.71 -8.24
C LEU A 15 17.26 21.75 -9.34
N THR A 16 17.40 21.32 -10.60
CA THR A 16 17.63 22.27 -11.72
C THR A 16 16.41 23.15 -11.97
N MET A 17 15.18 22.61 -11.85
CA MET A 17 13.95 23.41 -11.89
C MET A 17 13.86 24.37 -10.71
N ALA A 18 14.20 23.91 -9.50
CA ALA A 18 14.19 24.75 -8.29
C ALA A 18 15.15 25.96 -8.44
N ASN A 19 16.38 25.75 -8.94
CA ASN A 19 17.30 26.84 -9.27
C ASN A 19 16.70 27.80 -10.31
N GLY A 20 16.04 27.26 -11.34
CA GLY A 20 15.35 28.06 -12.35
C GLY A 20 14.18 28.87 -11.76
N TYR A 21 13.39 28.30 -10.88
CA TYR A 21 12.31 29.01 -10.17
C TYR A 21 12.86 30.11 -9.26
N PHE A 22 13.95 29.82 -8.53
CA PHE A 22 14.61 30.80 -7.68
C PHE A 22 15.08 32.01 -8.48
N LYS A 23 15.84 31.79 -9.56
CA LYS A 23 16.41 32.83 -10.43
C LYS A 23 15.36 33.73 -11.07
N ASN A 24 14.18 33.18 -11.38
CA ASN A 24 13.10 33.89 -12.04
C ASN A 24 12.01 34.42 -11.07
N GLY A 25 12.25 34.36 -9.76
CA GLY A 25 11.33 34.91 -8.75
C GLY A 25 10.07 34.08 -8.51
N PHE A 26 10.00 32.81 -9.02
CA PHE A 26 8.84 31.94 -8.83
C PHE A 26 8.88 31.15 -7.52
N TYR A 27 9.94 31.24 -6.73
CA TYR A 27 10.14 30.45 -5.51
C TYR A 27 9.05 30.66 -4.45
N LYS A 28 8.40 31.86 -4.42
CA LYS A 28 7.27 32.17 -3.52
C LYS A 28 5.90 31.86 -4.12
N LYS A 29 5.84 31.45 -5.38
CA LYS A 29 4.56 31.18 -6.05
C LYS A 29 3.93 29.95 -5.48
N ILE A 30 2.72 30.06 -4.94
CA ILE A 30 1.99 28.92 -4.41
C ILE A 30 1.50 28.05 -5.57
N THR A 31 1.74 26.76 -5.42
CA THR A 31 1.41 25.72 -6.38
C THR A 31 0.62 24.62 -5.72
N TYR A 32 -0.18 23.90 -6.51
CA TYR A 32 -0.97 22.75 -6.07
C TYR A 32 -0.60 21.54 -6.92
N PHE A 33 -0.13 20.47 -6.25
CA PHE A 33 0.20 19.21 -6.90
C PHE A 33 -0.63 18.09 -6.31
N ASP A 34 -1.11 17.19 -7.17
CA ASP A 34 -1.80 15.99 -6.75
C ASP A 34 -0.97 14.74 -7.01
N VAL A 35 -0.98 13.84 -6.03
CA VAL A 35 -0.58 12.43 -6.19
C VAL A 35 -1.81 11.62 -6.54
N PHE A 36 -1.78 10.90 -7.64
CA PHE A 36 -2.85 9.99 -8.06
C PHE A 36 -2.30 8.88 -8.96
N TYR A 37 -3.09 7.84 -9.19
CA TYR A 37 -2.73 6.75 -10.11
C TYR A 37 -3.84 6.55 -11.15
N ARG A 38 -3.56 5.80 -12.25
CA ARG A 38 -4.47 5.70 -13.40
C ARG A 38 -5.10 4.33 -13.59
N SER A 39 -4.48 3.29 -13.09
CA SER A 39 -4.97 1.91 -13.21
C SER A 39 -4.63 1.11 -11.97
N VAL A 40 -5.57 0.29 -11.54
CA VAL A 40 -5.37 -0.58 -10.38
C VAL A 40 -4.41 -1.72 -10.75
N PRO A 41 -3.42 -2.04 -9.91
CA PRO A 41 -2.56 -3.21 -10.11
C PRO A 41 -3.39 -4.50 -10.28
N ASP A 42 -2.88 -5.43 -11.09
CA ASP A 42 -3.53 -6.71 -11.38
C ASP A 42 -4.98 -6.59 -11.95
N ASN A 43 -5.29 -5.46 -12.58
CA ASN A 43 -6.64 -5.14 -13.04
C ASN A 43 -7.70 -5.30 -11.92
N GLY A 44 -7.32 -5.00 -10.69
CA GLY A 44 -8.21 -5.04 -9.54
C GLY A 44 -9.26 -3.92 -9.54
N GLY A 45 -10.20 -3.98 -8.62
CA GLY A 45 -11.28 -2.97 -8.52
C GLY A 45 -10.88 -1.72 -7.71
N PHE A 46 -9.87 -1.81 -6.85
CA PHE A 46 -9.39 -0.72 -5.98
C PHE A 46 -7.93 -0.93 -5.58
N ALA A 47 -7.30 0.12 -5.07
CA ALA A 47 -6.01 0.06 -4.40
C ALA A 47 -6.14 0.52 -2.94
N ILE A 48 -5.15 0.24 -2.10
CA ILE A 48 -5.10 0.64 -0.70
C ILE A 48 -4.01 1.68 -0.53
N VAL A 49 -4.33 2.81 0.09
CA VAL A 49 -3.34 3.84 0.42
C VAL A 49 -2.43 3.35 1.55
N ALA A 50 -1.12 3.47 1.33
CA ALA A 50 -0.10 3.25 2.36
C ALA A 50 1.16 4.08 2.05
N GLY A 51 1.99 4.36 3.07
CA GLY A 51 3.23 5.12 2.95
C GLY A 51 3.15 6.57 3.43
N LEU A 52 2.01 7.01 3.99
CA LEU A 52 1.84 8.37 4.49
C LEU A 52 2.72 8.66 5.71
N GLU A 53 2.93 7.70 6.60
CA GLU A 53 3.82 7.84 7.76
C GLU A 53 5.24 8.24 7.33
N GLN A 54 5.79 7.58 6.30
CA GLN A 54 7.13 7.89 5.78
C GLN A 54 7.19 9.26 5.12
N VAL A 55 6.11 9.69 4.45
CA VAL A 55 5.98 11.05 3.91
C VAL A 55 6.00 12.08 5.04
N ILE A 56 5.24 11.85 6.12
CA ILE A 56 5.20 12.74 7.29
C ILE A 56 6.58 12.87 7.91
N ASP A 57 7.27 11.76 8.14
CA ASP A 57 8.61 11.75 8.75
C ASP A 57 9.64 12.44 7.86
N TYR A 58 9.57 12.23 6.54
CA TYR A 58 10.43 12.90 5.58
C TYR A 58 10.24 14.42 5.61
N ILE A 59 9.00 14.90 5.55
CA ILE A 59 8.69 16.34 5.55
C ILE A 59 9.12 17.00 6.86
N LYS A 60 8.94 16.35 8.01
CA LYS A 60 9.39 16.86 9.31
C LYS A 60 10.92 17.04 9.38
N ASN A 61 11.66 16.20 8.67
CA ASN A 61 13.13 16.17 8.69
C ASN A 61 13.78 16.78 7.45
N LEU A 62 12.99 17.43 6.59
CA LEU A 62 13.44 17.98 5.30
C LEU A 62 14.37 19.18 5.52
N HIS A 63 15.66 19.03 5.20
CA HIS A 63 16.67 20.08 5.27
C HIS A 63 17.92 19.68 4.46
N PHE A 64 18.62 20.66 3.93
CA PHE A 64 19.92 20.41 3.25
C PHE A 64 21.05 20.58 4.27
N SER A 65 21.89 19.55 4.41
CA SER A 65 23.10 19.62 5.22
C SER A 65 24.18 20.47 4.53
N LYS A 66 25.22 20.82 5.28
CA LYS A 66 26.39 21.50 4.68
C LYS A 66 27.04 20.64 3.60
N GLU A 67 27.12 19.34 3.84
CA GLU A 67 27.68 18.36 2.90
C GLU A 67 26.87 18.30 1.60
N ASP A 68 25.52 18.36 1.68
CA ASP A 68 24.63 18.42 0.53
C ASP A 68 24.89 19.70 -0.29
N ILE A 69 24.97 20.86 0.37
CA ILE A 69 25.24 22.15 -0.28
C ILE A 69 26.63 22.13 -0.97
N ASP A 70 27.66 21.63 -0.30
CA ASP A 70 29.01 21.55 -0.84
C ASP A 70 29.05 20.57 -2.05
N TYR A 71 28.30 19.47 -1.99
CA TYR A 71 28.14 18.57 -3.13
C TYR A 71 27.45 19.27 -4.31
N LEU A 72 26.33 19.96 -4.08
CA LEU A 72 25.61 20.70 -5.13
C LEU A 72 26.49 21.78 -5.75
N ARG A 73 27.26 22.52 -4.93
CA ARG A 73 28.23 23.52 -5.39
C ARG A 73 29.27 22.89 -6.32
N SER A 74 29.76 21.70 -6.04
CA SER A 74 30.75 21.00 -6.86
C SER A 74 30.25 20.66 -8.27
N LYS A 75 28.95 20.72 -8.53
CA LYS A 75 28.34 20.49 -9.86
C LYS A 75 28.58 21.68 -10.80
N ASN A 76 28.86 22.87 -10.27
CA ASN A 76 29.12 24.11 -11.05
C ASN A 76 27.96 24.52 -11.99
N ILE A 77 26.72 24.21 -11.63
CA ILE A 77 25.52 24.55 -12.42
C ILE A 77 24.44 25.28 -11.61
N PHE A 78 24.63 25.40 -10.31
CA PHE A 78 23.71 26.09 -9.41
C PHE A 78 24.25 27.46 -9.03
N ASP A 79 23.37 28.47 -8.97
CA ASP A 79 23.73 29.82 -8.54
C ASP A 79 24.01 29.82 -7.02
N GLU A 80 25.04 30.56 -6.56
CA GLU A 80 25.39 30.62 -5.13
C GLU A 80 24.22 31.14 -4.26
N GLU A 81 23.46 32.11 -4.76
CA GLU A 81 22.28 32.65 -4.07
C GLU A 81 21.21 31.56 -3.86
N PHE A 82 21.04 30.65 -4.81
CA PHE A 82 20.15 29.48 -4.65
C PHE A 82 20.70 28.48 -3.62
N LEU A 83 22.02 28.22 -3.65
CA LEU A 83 22.67 27.37 -2.65
C LEU A 83 22.57 27.96 -1.23
N ASP A 84 22.64 29.29 -1.10
CA ASP A 84 22.40 29.98 0.14
C ASP A 84 20.94 29.85 0.62
N TYR A 85 19.96 29.95 -0.29
CA TYR A 85 18.55 29.71 0.02
C TYR A 85 18.30 28.30 0.56
N LEU A 86 18.96 27.28 0.02
CA LEU A 86 18.81 25.90 0.46
C LEU A 86 19.31 25.64 1.89
N LYS A 87 20.19 26.49 2.46
CA LYS A 87 20.70 26.33 3.83
C LYS A 87 19.59 26.42 4.89
N ASP A 88 18.60 27.26 4.65
CA ASP A 88 17.45 27.47 5.55
C ASP A 88 16.19 26.75 5.06
N PHE A 89 16.34 25.85 4.08
CA PHE A 89 15.22 25.16 3.43
C PHE A 89 14.48 24.24 4.40
N HIS A 90 13.18 24.43 4.47
CA HIS A 90 12.23 23.56 5.18
C HIS A 90 10.86 23.69 4.51
N PHE A 91 9.99 22.75 4.78
CA PHE A 91 8.63 22.79 4.23
C PHE A 91 7.75 23.75 5.02
N THR A 92 7.06 24.68 4.33
CA THR A 92 6.17 25.68 4.92
C THR A 92 4.73 25.58 4.45
N GLY A 93 4.43 24.66 3.51
CA GLY A 93 3.13 24.52 2.88
C GLY A 93 2.11 23.68 3.67
N ASP A 94 1.01 23.40 2.98
CA ASP A 94 -0.05 22.50 3.44
C ASP A 94 0.00 21.18 2.67
N ILE A 95 -0.34 20.09 3.36
CA ILE A 95 -0.56 18.78 2.76
C ILE A 95 -1.91 18.24 3.22
N TYR A 96 -2.69 17.76 2.27
CA TYR A 96 -3.93 17.03 2.52
C TYR A 96 -3.77 15.62 1.95
N ALA A 97 -4.19 14.59 2.67
CA ALA A 97 -4.08 13.22 2.18
C ALA A 97 -5.26 12.35 2.62
N ILE A 98 -5.51 11.31 1.84
CA ILE A 98 -6.40 10.22 2.23
C ILE A 98 -5.63 9.34 3.24
N PRO A 99 -6.21 9.01 4.41
CA PRO A 99 -5.56 8.18 5.43
C PRO A 99 -5.14 6.80 4.93
N GLU A 100 -4.05 6.27 5.49
CA GLU A 100 -3.60 4.90 5.20
C GLU A 100 -4.70 3.88 5.50
N GLY A 101 -4.73 2.81 4.72
CA GLY A 101 -5.76 1.77 4.82
C GLY A 101 -7.05 2.07 4.03
N THR A 102 -7.24 3.29 3.54
CA THR A 102 -8.42 3.63 2.73
C THR A 102 -8.33 2.99 1.34
N PRO A 103 -9.36 2.28 0.87
CA PRO A 103 -9.46 1.87 -0.53
C PRO A 103 -9.72 3.10 -1.41
N VAL A 104 -8.95 3.21 -2.50
CA VAL A 104 -9.00 4.32 -3.45
C VAL A 104 -9.09 3.82 -4.88
N PHE A 105 -9.53 4.72 -5.77
CA PHE A 105 -9.80 4.40 -7.16
C PHE A 105 -8.97 5.29 -8.11
N PRO A 106 -8.82 4.91 -9.39
CA PRO A 106 -8.05 5.69 -10.35
C PRO A 106 -8.50 7.16 -10.46
N ASN A 107 -7.51 8.06 -10.58
CA ASN A 107 -7.65 9.52 -10.74
C ASN A 107 -8.14 10.29 -9.50
N GLU A 108 -8.30 9.63 -8.36
CA GLU A 108 -8.50 10.32 -7.08
C GLU A 108 -7.18 10.93 -6.59
N PRO A 109 -7.16 12.19 -6.13
CA PRO A 109 -6.00 12.77 -5.46
C PRO A 109 -5.81 12.11 -4.09
N ILE A 110 -4.87 11.15 -4.01
CA ILE A 110 -4.48 10.47 -2.77
C ILE A 110 -3.86 11.47 -1.79
N LEU A 111 -3.04 12.38 -2.33
CA LEU A 111 -2.37 13.42 -1.57
C LEU A 111 -2.31 14.69 -2.42
N THR A 112 -2.59 15.83 -1.81
CA THR A 112 -2.47 17.15 -2.44
C THR A 112 -1.51 18.00 -1.64
N VAL A 113 -0.49 18.56 -2.32
CA VAL A 113 0.47 19.51 -1.77
C VAL A 113 0.10 20.92 -2.22
N LYS A 114 -0.10 21.84 -1.28
CA LYS A 114 -0.22 23.28 -1.51
C LYS A 114 1.00 23.94 -0.89
N ALA A 115 1.96 24.38 -1.70
CA ALA A 115 3.20 24.96 -1.17
C ALA A 115 3.88 25.90 -2.19
N PRO A 116 4.86 26.70 -1.75
CA PRO A 116 5.78 27.41 -2.64
C PRO A 116 6.39 26.45 -3.66
N ALA A 117 6.62 26.94 -4.89
CA ALA A 117 6.96 26.11 -6.05
C ALA A 117 8.19 25.22 -5.82
N ILE A 118 9.23 25.72 -5.16
CA ILE A 118 10.46 24.96 -4.88
C ILE A 118 10.17 23.84 -3.86
N GLU A 119 9.43 24.15 -2.79
CA GLU A 119 9.09 23.18 -1.75
C GLU A 119 8.23 22.04 -2.31
N ALA A 120 7.19 22.40 -3.08
CA ALA A 120 6.33 21.40 -3.72
C ALA A 120 7.08 20.54 -4.73
N GLN A 121 8.09 21.10 -5.45
CA GLN A 121 8.85 20.36 -6.46
C GLN A 121 9.85 19.38 -5.83
N LEU A 122 10.58 19.79 -4.80
CA LEU A 122 11.69 19.00 -4.23
C LEU A 122 11.24 17.77 -3.41
N ILE A 123 9.94 17.63 -3.15
CA ILE A 123 9.41 16.46 -2.43
C ILE A 123 8.79 15.40 -3.34
N GLU A 124 8.72 15.65 -4.66
CA GLU A 124 8.03 14.78 -5.64
C GLU A 124 8.53 13.35 -5.57
N THR A 125 9.84 13.13 -5.72
CA THR A 125 10.41 11.78 -5.80
C THR A 125 10.19 10.98 -4.52
N PHE A 126 10.43 11.55 -3.34
CA PHE A 126 10.27 10.82 -2.09
C PHE A 126 8.80 10.49 -1.79
N VAL A 127 7.89 11.44 -2.03
CA VAL A 127 6.44 11.24 -1.85
C VAL A 127 5.96 10.10 -2.76
N LEU A 128 6.34 10.13 -4.04
CA LEU A 128 5.97 9.08 -4.99
C LEU A 128 6.57 7.72 -4.62
N LEU A 129 7.84 7.67 -4.24
CA LEU A 129 8.50 6.44 -3.83
C LEU A 129 7.76 5.77 -2.66
N SER A 130 7.43 6.55 -1.63
CA SER A 130 6.77 6.05 -0.41
C SER A 130 5.35 5.56 -0.70
N ILE A 131 4.53 6.37 -1.36
CA ILE A 131 3.13 6.03 -1.66
C ILE A 131 3.04 4.90 -2.69
N ASN A 132 3.84 4.92 -3.75
CA ASN A 132 3.79 3.89 -4.80
C ASN A 132 4.15 2.51 -4.26
N HIS A 133 5.28 2.39 -3.56
CA HIS A 133 5.74 1.09 -3.07
C HIS A 133 4.77 0.49 -2.05
N GLN A 134 4.43 1.25 -1.01
CA GLN A 134 3.62 0.70 0.07
C GLN A 134 2.16 0.48 -0.35
N SER A 135 1.57 1.37 -1.16
CA SER A 135 0.21 1.14 -1.69
C SER A 135 0.15 -0.08 -2.61
N LEU A 136 1.19 -0.32 -3.43
CA LEU A 136 1.29 -1.51 -4.26
C LEU A 136 1.29 -2.79 -3.41
N ILE A 137 2.15 -2.84 -2.39
CA ILE A 137 2.30 -4.05 -1.56
C ILE A 137 1.07 -4.26 -0.66
N ALA A 138 0.50 -3.21 -0.08
CA ALA A 138 -0.75 -3.31 0.69
C ALA A 138 -1.91 -3.85 -0.17
N THR A 139 -2.04 -3.35 -1.41
CA THR A 139 -3.03 -3.82 -2.38
C THR A 139 -2.83 -5.29 -2.73
N LYS A 140 -1.59 -5.70 -3.02
CA LYS A 140 -1.24 -7.09 -3.32
C LYS A 140 -1.50 -8.02 -2.13
N ALA A 141 -1.08 -7.63 -0.94
CA ALA A 141 -1.32 -8.37 0.29
C ALA A 141 -2.82 -8.59 0.54
N ASN A 142 -3.63 -7.55 0.37
CA ASN A 142 -5.07 -7.65 0.55
C ASN A 142 -5.73 -8.63 -0.44
N ARG A 143 -5.30 -8.64 -1.71
CA ARG A 143 -5.78 -9.64 -2.69
C ARG A 143 -5.48 -11.05 -2.20
N ILE A 144 -4.26 -11.30 -1.71
CA ILE A 144 -3.82 -12.60 -1.19
C ILE A 144 -4.62 -12.99 0.07
N VAL A 145 -4.79 -12.05 1.01
CA VAL A 145 -5.57 -12.28 2.24
C VAL A 145 -7.02 -12.62 1.92
N ARG A 146 -7.67 -11.91 1.01
CA ARG A 146 -9.05 -12.22 0.60
C ARG A 146 -9.16 -13.60 -0.07
N ALA A 147 -8.16 -14.00 -0.86
CA ALA A 147 -8.12 -15.31 -1.49
C ALA A 147 -8.01 -16.47 -0.48
N SER A 148 -7.50 -16.21 0.72
CA SER A 148 -7.35 -17.23 1.77
C SER A 148 -8.66 -17.61 2.47
N HIS A 149 -9.77 -16.93 2.19
CA HIS A 149 -11.08 -17.17 2.80
C HIS A 149 -11.01 -17.24 4.34
N GLY A 150 -10.38 -16.25 4.96
CA GLY A 150 -10.28 -16.11 6.41
C GLY A 150 -9.17 -16.93 7.08
N ARG A 151 -8.33 -17.64 6.31
CA ARG A 151 -7.13 -18.30 6.82
C ARG A 151 -6.01 -17.28 7.02
N THR A 152 -5.13 -17.55 7.97
CA THR A 152 -4.00 -16.69 8.30
C THR A 152 -3.03 -16.59 7.12
N VAL A 153 -2.61 -15.37 6.80
CA VAL A 153 -1.54 -15.10 5.81
C VAL A 153 -0.39 -14.41 6.52
N LEU A 154 0.83 -14.92 6.33
CA LEU A 154 2.08 -14.34 6.83
C LEU A 154 2.93 -13.88 5.64
N GLU A 155 3.57 -12.73 5.78
CA GLU A 155 4.53 -12.20 4.82
C GLU A 155 5.91 -12.87 5.02
N PHE A 156 6.39 -13.64 4.05
CA PHE A 156 7.67 -14.38 4.09
C PHE A 156 8.65 -13.97 2.99
N GLY A 157 8.55 -12.74 2.51
CA GLY A 157 9.24 -12.28 1.30
C GLY A 157 10.53 -11.51 1.51
N SER A 158 10.95 -11.16 2.72
CA SER A 158 12.05 -10.22 3.00
C SER A 158 13.31 -10.47 2.16
N ARG A 159 13.77 -11.71 2.04
CA ARG A 159 14.97 -12.10 1.25
C ARG A 159 14.77 -11.98 -0.28
N ARG A 160 13.58 -11.68 -0.76
CA ARG A 160 13.21 -11.52 -2.18
C ARG A 160 12.84 -10.09 -2.55
N ALA A 161 12.80 -9.19 -1.56
CA ALA A 161 12.48 -7.78 -1.79
C ALA A 161 13.60 -7.05 -2.55
N GLN A 162 13.23 -5.94 -3.16
CA GLN A 162 14.17 -5.04 -3.84
C GLN A 162 14.82 -4.08 -2.82
N GLY A 163 15.85 -4.57 -2.14
CA GLY A 163 16.61 -3.82 -1.14
C GLY A 163 16.02 -3.89 0.27
N ALA A 164 16.75 -3.33 1.24
CA ALA A 164 16.39 -3.38 2.65
C ALA A 164 15.08 -2.63 2.95
N ASP A 165 14.94 -1.42 2.41
CA ASP A 165 13.73 -0.63 2.60
C ASP A 165 12.51 -1.32 1.98
N GLY A 166 12.68 -1.97 0.82
CA GLY A 166 11.64 -2.78 0.19
C GLY A 166 11.18 -3.96 1.06
N ALA A 167 12.08 -4.56 1.82
CA ALA A 167 11.73 -5.63 2.77
C ALA A 167 10.98 -5.07 3.98
N ILE A 168 11.49 -4.01 4.59
CA ILE A 168 10.96 -3.44 5.84
C ILE A 168 9.61 -2.78 5.60
N LEU A 169 9.54 -1.84 4.66
CA LEU A 169 8.33 -1.08 4.35
C LEU A 169 7.30 -1.94 3.60
N GLY A 170 7.76 -2.93 2.83
CA GLY A 170 6.88 -3.92 2.21
C GLY A 170 6.18 -4.80 3.23
N ALA A 171 6.90 -5.26 4.29
CA ALA A 171 6.29 -6.01 5.38
C ALA A 171 5.28 -5.17 6.18
N ARG A 172 5.59 -3.88 6.44
CA ARG A 172 4.66 -2.92 7.03
C ARG A 172 3.38 -2.78 6.17
N ALA A 173 3.55 -2.58 4.89
CA ALA A 173 2.43 -2.43 3.96
C ALA A 173 1.59 -3.72 3.84
N ALA A 174 2.23 -4.89 3.84
CA ALA A 174 1.53 -6.18 3.85
C ALA A 174 0.67 -6.36 5.11
N TYR A 175 1.12 -5.85 6.25
CA TYR A 175 0.34 -5.87 7.50
C TYR A 175 -0.90 -4.97 7.38
N ILE A 176 -0.80 -3.77 6.83
CA ILE A 176 -1.95 -2.90 6.49
C ILE A 176 -2.93 -3.65 5.57
N GLY A 177 -2.41 -4.37 4.57
CA GLY A 177 -3.21 -5.18 3.64
C GLY A 177 -3.90 -6.40 4.26
N GLY A 178 -3.64 -6.70 5.54
CA GLY A 178 -4.32 -7.74 6.32
C GLY A 178 -3.46 -8.97 6.64
N CYS A 179 -2.17 -9.02 6.29
CA CYS A 179 -1.28 -10.08 6.77
C CYS A 179 -1.21 -10.08 8.30
N ALA A 180 -1.10 -11.26 8.91
CA ALA A 180 -1.09 -11.39 10.37
C ALA A 180 0.30 -11.12 10.99
N GLY A 181 1.35 -11.12 10.19
CA GLY A 181 2.72 -10.90 10.63
C GLY A 181 3.72 -11.07 9.48
N THR A 182 4.99 -10.99 9.80
CA THR A 182 6.11 -11.03 8.84
C THR A 182 7.26 -11.94 9.32
N ALA A 183 8.11 -12.36 8.38
CA ALA A 183 9.41 -12.96 8.73
C ALA A 183 10.52 -11.89 8.90
N CYS A 184 10.23 -10.62 8.71
CA CYS A 184 11.17 -9.51 8.78
C CYS A 184 11.31 -8.99 10.22
N THR A 185 12.29 -9.46 10.96
CA THR A 185 12.47 -9.15 12.38
C THR A 185 12.56 -7.64 12.66
N ILE A 186 13.31 -6.90 11.83
CA ILE A 186 13.44 -5.45 12.01
C ILE A 186 12.12 -4.68 11.80
N THR A 187 11.17 -5.23 11.05
CA THR A 187 9.85 -4.60 10.89
C THR A 187 9.01 -4.73 12.16
N ASP A 188 9.19 -5.82 12.92
CA ASP A 188 8.61 -5.95 14.26
C ASP A 188 9.19 -4.89 15.21
N GLU A 189 10.52 -4.81 15.27
CA GLU A 189 11.21 -3.83 16.13
C GLU A 189 10.80 -2.37 15.83
N LEU A 190 10.66 -2.00 14.56
CA LEU A 190 10.40 -0.60 14.16
C LEU A 190 8.91 -0.25 14.15
N TYR A 191 8.03 -1.17 13.79
CA TYR A 191 6.62 -0.91 13.50
C TYR A 191 5.65 -1.80 14.29
N GLY A 192 6.15 -2.73 15.11
CA GLY A 192 5.29 -3.63 15.88
C GLY A 192 4.55 -4.68 15.02
N VAL A 193 5.01 -4.96 13.81
CA VAL A 193 4.45 -6.04 12.99
C VAL A 193 4.90 -7.38 13.53
N PRO A 194 4.01 -8.25 14.06
CA PRO A 194 4.43 -9.48 14.72
C PRO A 194 5.38 -10.31 13.87
N ALA A 195 6.61 -10.52 14.35
CA ALA A 195 7.58 -11.37 13.67
C ALA A 195 7.28 -12.83 13.94
N GLY A 196 7.33 -13.65 12.89
CA GLY A 196 7.11 -15.08 12.98
C GLY A 196 7.95 -15.83 11.97
N GLY A 197 8.28 -17.05 12.32
CA GLY A 197 9.06 -17.92 11.45
C GLY A 197 9.03 -19.34 11.98
N THR A 198 9.58 -20.25 11.20
CA THR A 198 9.69 -21.66 11.57
C THR A 198 11.16 -22.07 11.51
N MET A 199 11.51 -22.99 10.65
CA MET A 199 12.87 -23.42 10.39
C MET A 199 13.14 -23.47 8.88
N ALA A 200 14.39 -23.52 8.49
CA ALA A 200 14.80 -23.84 7.13
C ALA A 200 15.18 -25.32 7.02
N HIS A 201 15.25 -25.87 5.80
CA HIS A 201 15.72 -27.24 5.55
C HIS A 201 17.10 -27.51 6.12
N SER A 202 17.98 -26.48 6.16
CA SER A 202 19.32 -26.58 6.76
C SER A 202 19.30 -26.96 8.23
N TRP A 203 18.28 -26.58 9.02
CA TRP A 203 18.14 -27.05 10.39
C TRP A 203 18.07 -28.59 10.46
N ILE A 204 17.21 -29.16 9.60
CA ILE A 204 17.03 -30.64 9.57
C ILE A 204 18.29 -31.33 9.10
N GLN A 205 18.97 -30.75 8.10
CA GLN A 205 20.22 -31.30 7.55
C GLN A 205 21.40 -31.23 8.50
N MET A 206 21.35 -30.44 9.57
CA MET A 206 22.39 -30.39 10.62
C MET A 206 22.35 -31.58 11.57
N PHE A 207 21.30 -32.39 11.56
CA PHE A 207 21.13 -33.56 12.43
C PHE A 207 21.28 -34.84 11.64
N ASP A 208 21.68 -35.92 12.33
CA ASP A 208 21.85 -37.24 11.72
C ASP A 208 20.52 -37.80 11.22
N THR A 209 19.42 -37.48 11.92
CA THR A 209 18.09 -37.91 11.52
C THR A 209 17.08 -36.75 11.58
N GLU A 210 16.05 -36.77 10.71
CA GLU A 210 14.95 -35.85 10.71
C GLU A 210 14.17 -35.87 12.05
N TYR A 211 14.06 -37.06 12.65
CA TYR A 211 13.44 -37.20 13.97
C TYR A 211 14.18 -36.42 15.06
N ASP A 212 15.53 -36.52 15.12
CA ASP A 212 16.33 -35.79 16.10
C ASP A 212 16.23 -34.27 15.91
N ALA A 213 16.20 -33.80 14.66
CA ALA A 213 15.99 -32.41 14.35
C ALA A 213 14.63 -31.91 14.88
N PHE A 214 13.57 -32.64 14.65
CA PHE A 214 12.20 -32.29 15.10
C PHE A 214 12.10 -32.37 16.63
N LYS A 215 12.66 -33.40 17.24
CA LYS A 215 12.69 -33.57 18.69
C LYS A 215 13.40 -32.40 19.37
N THR A 216 14.59 -32.06 18.91
CA THR A 216 15.36 -30.92 19.45
C THR A 216 14.62 -29.60 19.32
N TYR A 217 13.95 -29.38 18.18
CA TYR A 217 13.14 -28.16 17.98
C TYR A 217 11.95 -28.06 18.95
N CYS A 218 11.22 -29.17 19.14
CA CYS A 218 10.11 -29.26 20.08
C CYS A 218 10.53 -29.11 21.55
N GLU A 219 11.72 -29.58 21.89
CA GLU A 219 12.29 -29.42 23.25
C GLU A 219 12.73 -27.99 23.52
N THR A 220 13.23 -27.28 22.47
CA THR A 220 13.75 -25.92 22.56
C THR A 220 12.62 -24.87 22.55
N TYR A 221 11.61 -25.06 21.69
CA TYR A 221 10.51 -24.09 21.45
C TYR A 221 9.13 -24.75 21.61
N PRO A 222 8.77 -25.33 22.77
CA PRO A 222 7.60 -26.20 22.89
C PRO A 222 6.27 -25.51 22.62
N GLU A 223 6.17 -24.18 22.85
CA GLU A 223 4.91 -23.42 22.71
C GLU A 223 4.67 -22.85 21.30
N ASN A 224 5.68 -22.89 20.44
CA ASN A 224 5.58 -22.31 19.09
C ASN A 224 6.22 -23.23 18.04
N VAL A 225 5.68 -24.43 17.91
CA VAL A 225 6.25 -25.47 17.05
C VAL A 225 5.59 -25.49 15.69
N THR A 226 6.40 -25.31 14.64
CA THR A 226 6.02 -25.64 13.25
C THR A 226 7.15 -26.43 12.60
N LEU A 227 6.92 -27.71 12.33
CA LEU A 227 7.94 -28.61 11.77
C LEU A 227 7.87 -28.64 10.24
N LEU A 228 8.99 -28.42 9.58
CA LEU A 228 9.15 -28.44 8.12
C LEU A 228 9.32 -29.89 7.65
N VAL A 229 8.28 -30.49 7.06
CA VAL A 229 8.19 -31.94 6.87
C VAL A 229 8.55 -32.44 5.47
N ASP A 230 9.04 -31.57 4.59
CA ASP A 230 9.31 -31.90 3.19
C ASP A 230 10.80 -31.81 2.79
N THR A 231 11.70 -31.92 3.77
CA THR A 231 13.14 -31.94 3.50
C THR A 231 13.55 -33.15 2.67
N TYR A 232 13.03 -34.33 2.97
CA TYR A 232 13.33 -35.57 2.26
C TYR A 232 12.11 -36.19 1.58
N ASN A 233 11.13 -36.62 2.36
CA ASN A 233 9.87 -37.15 1.84
C ASN A 233 8.72 -36.83 2.80
N THR A 234 7.83 -35.99 2.39
CA THR A 234 6.72 -35.52 3.21
C THR A 234 5.89 -36.66 3.81
N ILE A 235 5.48 -37.63 2.99
CA ILE A 235 4.52 -38.68 3.40
C ILE A 235 5.21 -39.89 4.06
N LYS A 236 6.43 -40.27 3.59
CA LYS A 236 7.11 -41.47 4.09
C LYS A 236 7.99 -41.20 5.28
N SER A 237 8.43 -39.96 5.50
CA SER A 237 9.39 -39.57 6.54
C SER A 237 8.90 -38.40 7.38
N GLY A 238 8.67 -37.20 6.77
CA GLY A 238 8.45 -35.98 7.51
C GLY A 238 7.20 -36.02 8.40
N VAL A 239 6.01 -36.30 7.84
CA VAL A 239 4.77 -36.37 8.61
C VAL A 239 4.81 -37.49 9.66
N PRO A 240 5.29 -38.74 9.37
CA PRO A 240 5.44 -39.75 10.38
C PRO A 240 6.37 -39.37 11.56
N ASN A 241 7.52 -38.74 11.27
CA ASN A 241 8.44 -38.27 12.29
C ASN A 241 7.82 -37.12 13.12
N ALA A 242 7.13 -36.18 12.48
CA ALA A 242 6.42 -35.12 13.19
C ALA A 242 5.34 -35.68 14.14
N ILE A 243 4.52 -36.62 13.67
CA ILE A 243 3.50 -37.30 14.49
C ILE A 243 4.16 -37.97 15.72
N LYS A 244 5.25 -38.66 15.49
CA LYS A 244 5.99 -39.35 16.58
C LYS A 244 6.47 -38.34 17.63
N VAL A 245 7.16 -37.28 17.20
CA VAL A 245 7.68 -36.24 18.10
C VAL A 245 6.56 -35.49 18.84
N PHE A 246 5.46 -35.13 18.19
CA PHE A 246 4.35 -34.48 18.85
C PHE A 246 3.77 -35.35 19.97
N LYS A 247 3.61 -36.67 19.73
CA LYS A 247 3.08 -37.60 20.72
C LYS A 247 4.06 -37.86 21.88
N GLU A 248 5.36 -37.89 21.60
CA GLU A 248 6.37 -38.21 22.61
C GLU A 248 6.79 -36.98 23.44
N ILE A 249 6.78 -35.79 22.88
CA ILE A 249 7.35 -34.58 23.49
C ILE A 249 6.33 -33.55 23.90
N LEU A 250 5.33 -33.22 23.03
CA LEU A 250 4.42 -32.11 23.25
C LEU A 250 3.15 -32.53 23.98
N LEU A 251 2.46 -33.59 23.53
CA LEU A 251 1.22 -34.03 24.15
C LEU A 251 1.38 -34.40 25.63
N PRO A 252 2.48 -35.09 26.09
CA PRO A 252 2.66 -35.35 27.50
C PRO A 252 2.80 -34.12 28.38
N LYS A 253 3.18 -32.97 27.77
CA LYS A 253 3.26 -31.65 28.42
C LYS A 253 1.93 -30.85 28.34
N GLY A 254 0.87 -31.43 27.75
CA GLY A 254 -0.40 -30.76 27.54
C GLY A 254 -0.40 -29.71 26.41
N ILE A 255 0.65 -29.70 25.57
CA ILE A 255 0.78 -28.73 24.48
C ILE A 255 0.04 -29.26 23.25
N THR A 256 -0.91 -28.48 22.73
CA THR A 256 -1.75 -28.81 21.57
C THR A 256 -1.66 -27.79 20.44
N ASN A 257 -0.91 -26.67 20.63
CA ASN A 257 -0.71 -25.65 19.60
C ASN A 257 0.60 -25.93 18.85
N PHE A 258 0.53 -26.74 17.82
CA PHE A 258 1.64 -27.08 16.95
C PHE A 258 1.18 -27.27 15.51
N ALA A 259 2.13 -27.19 14.58
CA ALA A 259 1.86 -27.27 13.14
C ALA A 259 2.94 -28.06 12.40
N ILE A 260 2.59 -28.46 11.18
CA ILE A 260 3.57 -28.88 10.15
C ILE A 260 3.56 -27.85 9.02
N ARG A 261 4.69 -27.73 8.29
CA ARG A 261 4.82 -26.86 7.14
C ARG A 261 5.19 -27.65 5.88
N LEU A 262 4.47 -27.36 4.82
CA LEU A 262 4.67 -27.84 3.45
C LEU A 262 5.22 -26.70 2.60
N ASP A 263 6.43 -26.85 2.05
CA ASP A 263 7.11 -25.82 1.25
C ASP A 263 7.36 -26.25 -0.21
N SER A 264 7.01 -27.49 -0.56
CA SER A 264 7.24 -28.06 -1.89
C SER A 264 6.19 -29.08 -2.29
N GLY A 265 6.20 -29.46 -3.57
CA GLY A 265 5.28 -30.42 -4.14
C GLY A 265 3.87 -29.85 -4.38
N ASP A 266 2.89 -30.72 -4.66
CA ASP A 266 1.50 -30.35 -4.83
C ASP A 266 0.84 -30.15 -3.46
N ILE A 267 0.61 -28.90 -3.09
CA ILE A 267 0.08 -28.51 -1.77
C ILE A 267 -1.33 -29.09 -1.54
N SER A 268 -2.20 -29.11 -2.58
CA SER A 268 -3.55 -29.65 -2.42
C SER A 268 -3.50 -31.14 -2.08
N TYR A 269 -2.72 -31.92 -2.82
CA TYR A 269 -2.57 -33.35 -2.58
C TYR A 269 -1.88 -33.63 -1.24
N LEU A 270 -0.75 -32.97 -0.97
CA LEU A 270 0.04 -33.24 0.23
C LEU A 270 -0.68 -32.83 1.51
N SER A 271 -1.39 -31.68 1.52
CA SER A 271 -2.13 -31.24 2.70
C SER A 271 -3.27 -32.19 3.06
N LYS A 272 -4.01 -32.72 2.07
CA LYS A 272 -5.06 -33.73 2.29
C LYS A 272 -4.50 -35.03 2.84
N LYS A 273 -3.37 -35.49 2.31
CA LYS A 273 -2.71 -36.72 2.80
C LYS A 273 -2.16 -36.53 4.22
N ALA A 274 -1.46 -35.40 4.47
CA ALA A 274 -0.94 -35.08 5.79
C ALA A 274 -2.07 -34.94 6.81
N ARG A 275 -3.17 -34.25 6.47
CA ARG A 275 -4.33 -34.11 7.35
C ARG A 275 -4.90 -35.49 7.75
N LYS A 276 -5.10 -36.37 6.76
CA LYS A 276 -5.57 -37.72 7.06
C LYS A 276 -4.64 -38.47 8.02
N MET A 277 -3.33 -38.41 7.79
CA MET A 277 -2.34 -39.08 8.65
C MET A 277 -2.34 -38.50 10.09
N LEU A 278 -2.46 -37.17 10.21
CA LEU A 278 -2.58 -36.50 11.51
C LEU A 278 -3.87 -36.89 12.24
N ASP A 279 -4.99 -36.94 11.53
CA ASP A 279 -6.29 -37.33 12.09
C ASP A 279 -6.32 -38.79 12.51
N ASP A 280 -5.81 -39.70 11.70
CA ASP A 280 -5.66 -41.14 12.00
C ASP A 280 -4.74 -41.35 13.24
N ALA A 281 -3.82 -40.42 13.48
CA ALA A 281 -2.96 -40.41 14.65
C ALA A 281 -3.55 -39.74 15.90
N GLY A 282 -4.77 -39.17 15.83
CA GLY A 282 -5.42 -38.45 16.91
C GLY A 282 -4.91 -37.02 17.11
N LEU A 283 -4.34 -36.39 16.07
CA LEU A 283 -3.74 -35.03 16.11
C LEU A 283 -4.59 -34.02 15.31
N GLN A 284 -5.90 -33.97 15.55
CA GLN A 284 -6.81 -33.02 14.88
C GLN A 284 -6.44 -31.57 15.19
N CYS A 285 -5.81 -31.29 16.34
CA CYS A 285 -5.32 -29.96 16.73
C CYS A 285 -4.12 -29.46 15.90
N CYS A 286 -3.37 -30.36 15.24
CA CYS A 286 -2.21 -29.97 14.44
C CYS A 286 -2.62 -29.15 13.23
N LYS A 287 -2.10 -27.92 13.10
CA LYS A 287 -2.32 -27.04 11.94
C LYS A 287 -1.37 -27.40 10.80
N ILE A 288 -1.77 -27.01 9.59
CA ILE A 288 -0.96 -27.17 8.36
C ILE A 288 -0.68 -25.79 7.79
N VAL A 289 0.62 -25.49 7.67
CA VAL A 289 1.12 -24.26 7.04
C VAL A 289 1.59 -24.62 5.64
N ALA A 290 1.19 -23.81 4.64
CA ALA A 290 1.69 -23.93 3.27
C ALA A 290 2.52 -22.70 2.90
N SER A 291 3.60 -22.90 2.19
CA SER A 291 4.46 -21.84 1.66
C SER A 291 4.99 -22.23 0.27
N ASN A 292 5.80 -21.37 -0.34
CA ASN A 292 6.36 -21.49 -1.68
C ASN A 292 5.44 -21.02 -2.82
N ALA A 293 5.94 -20.07 -3.61
CA ALA A 293 5.37 -19.55 -4.87
C ALA A 293 3.85 -19.23 -4.87
N LEU A 294 3.29 -18.93 -3.70
CA LEU A 294 1.88 -18.63 -3.51
C LEU A 294 1.54 -17.21 -3.95
N ASP A 295 0.37 -17.05 -4.55
CA ASP A 295 -0.31 -15.80 -4.83
C ASP A 295 -1.84 -15.96 -4.67
N GLU A 296 -2.59 -14.89 -4.91
CA GLU A 296 -4.05 -14.91 -4.78
C GLU A 296 -4.74 -15.93 -5.68
N TYR A 297 -4.21 -16.19 -6.86
CA TYR A 297 -4.82 -17.15 -7.81
C TYR A 297 -4.58 -18.59 -7.35
N LEU A 298 -3.34 -18.91 -7.01
CA LEU A 298 -3.02 -20.26 -6.54
C LEU A 298 -3.71 -20.57 -5.20
N ILE A 299 -3.75 -19.60 -4.27
CA ILE A 299 -4.44 -19.77 -2.99
C ILE A 299 -5.94 -20.01 -3.24
N ARG A 300 -6.59 -19.22 -4.09
CA ARG A 300 -8.00 -19.44 -4.48
C ARG A 300 -8.23 -20.86 -5.03
N ASP A 301 -7.36 -21.31 -5.92
CA ASP A 301 -7.48 -22.65 -6.51
C ASP A 301 -7.27 -23.75 -5.45
N LEU A 302 -6.31 -23.59 -4.54
CA LEU A 302 -6.13 -24.49 -3.41
C LEU A 302 -7.39 -24.58 -2.54
N MET A 303 -8.03 -23.42 -2.27
CA MET A 303 -9.29 -23.40 -1.51
C MET A 303 -10.44 -24.10 -2.27
N MET A 304 -10.56 -23.86 -3.57
CA MET A 304 -11.58 -24.53 -4.41
C MET A 304 -11.35 -26.05 -4.48
N GLN A 305 -10.12 -26.51 -4.37
CA GLN A 305 -9.76 -27.91 -4.31
C GLN A 305 -9.88 -28.53 -2.90
N ASP A 306 -10.37 -27.77 -1.91
CA ASP A 306 -10.49 -28.21 -0.51
C ASP A 306 -9.14 -28.61 0.11
N ALA A 307 -8.04 -27.89 -0.22
CA ALA A 307 -6.74 -28.06 0.40
C ALA A 307 -6.85 -27.83 1.93
N LYS A 308 -6.23 -28.70 2.71
CA LYS A 308 -6.32 -28.68 4.18
C LYS A 308 -5.18 -27.82 4.75
N VAL A 309 -5.25 -26.51 4.49
CA VAL A 309 -4.26 -25.51 4.91
C VAL A 309 -4.91 -24.54 5.87
N ASP A 310 -4.26 -24.24 6.98
CA ASP A 310 -4.73 -23.32 8.02
C ASP A 310 -4.02 -21.96 7.92
N THR A 311 -2.76 -21.94 7.42
CA THR A 311 -1.94 -20.74 7.32
C THR A 311 -1.13 -20.74 6.02
N PHE A 312 -1.05 -19.59 5.36
CA PHE A 312 -0.25 -19.38 4.17
C PHE A 312 0.94 -18.47 4.48
N GLY A 313 2.17 -18.93 4.20
CA GLY A 313 3.38 -18.12 4.19
C GLY A 313 3.69 -17.67 2.78
N VAL A 314 3.46 -16.39 2.46
CA VAL A 314 3.59 -15.87 1.10
C VAL A 314 4.82 -14.97 1.00
N GLY A 315 5.73 -15.29 0.09
CA GLY A 315 7.02 -14.62 -0.04
C GLY A 315 7.14 -13.75 -1.28
N GLU A 316 7.91 -14.24 -2.27
CA GLU A 316 8.33 -13.49 -3.46
C GLU A 316 7.18 -12.77 -4.17
N ARG A 317 6.09 -13.48 -4.47
CA ARG A 317 5.00 -12.91 -5.28
C ARG A 317 4.23 -11.80 -4.58
N LEU A 318 4.25 -11.76 -3.23
CA LEU A 318 3.70 -10.68 -2.44
C LEU A 318 4.65 -9.49 -2.40
N ILE A 319 5.87 -9.68 -1.88
CA ILE A 319 6.80 -8.58 -1.56
C ILE A 319 7.31 -7.85 -2.79
N THR A 320 7.29 -8.49 -3.97
CA THR A 320 7.67 -7.87 -5.25
C THR A 320 6.45 -7.44 -6.08
N SER A 321 5.24 -7.75 -5.63
CA SER A 321 4.02 -7.65 -6.45
C SER A 321 4.25 -8.18 -7.87
N LYS A 322 4.77 -9.42 -7.98
CA LYS A 322 5.41 -9.99 -9.17
C LYS A 322 4.58 -9.87 -10.46
N SER A 323 3.28 -9.95 -10.38
CA SER A 323 2.35 -9.86 -11.53
C SER A 323 2.25 -8.45 -12.08
N THR A 324 2.28 -7.42 -11.21
CA THR A 324 2.25 -6.00 -11.56
C THR A 324 3.19 -5.26 -10.61
N PRO A 325 4.49 -5.11 -10.95
CA PRO A 325 5.50 -4.62 -9.99
C PRO A 325 5.55 -3.09 -9.85
N VAL A 326 4.63 -2.37 -10.51
CA VAL A 326 4.60 -0.90 -10.52
C VAL A 326 3.20 -0.40 -10.20
N PHE A 327 3.07 0.48 -9.21
CA PHE A 327 1.79 1.13 -8.87
C PHE A 327 1.40 2.19 -9.90
N GLY A 328 2.38 2.91 -10.43
CA GLY A 328 2.18 3.91 -11.49
C GLY A 328 1.54 5.22 -11.01
N GLY A 329 1.68 5.55 -9.72
CA GLY A 329 1.32 6.85 -9.19
C GLY A 329 2.15 7.96 -9.80
N VAL A 330 1.55 9.13 -9.93
CA VAL A 330 2.15 10.34 -10.53
C VAL A 330 1.91 11.55 -9.64
N TYR A 331 2.79 12.53 -9.74
CA TYR A 331 2.75 13.83 -9.05
C TYR A 331 2.57 14.92 -10.11
N LYS A 332 1.46 15.65 -10.10
CA LYS A 332 1.15 16.58 -11.19
C LYS A 332 0.63 17.91 -10.71
N LEU A 333 1.17 19.00 -11.28
CA LEU A 333 0.68 20.36 -11.09
C LEU A 333 -0.78 20.46 -11.60
N VAL A 334 -1.68 20.93 -10.73
CA VAL A 334 -3.12 21.06 -11.02
C VAL A 334 -3.63 22.49 -10.86
N ALA A 335 -2.93 23.35 -10.13
CA ALA A 335 -3.22 24.77 -10.02
C ALA A 335 -2.01 25.57 -9.54
N VAL A 336 -2.08 26.90 -9.69
CA VAL A 336 -1.16 27.88 -9.09
C VAL A 336 -1.98 29.03 -8.54
N GLU A 337 -1.43 29.82 -7.61
CA GLU A 337 -2.03 31.10 -7.22
C GLU A 337 -1.49 32.24 -8.09
N ASP A 338 -2.35 33.21 -8.40
CA ASP A 338 -1.92 34.49 -8.97
C ASP A 338 -1.46 35.44 -7.83
N ASN A 339 -1.12 36.69 -8.20
CA ASN A 339 -0.62 37.67 -7.22
C ASN A 339 -1.71 38.14 -6.23
N ASP A 340 -2.99 37.94 -6.56
CA ASP A 340 -4.14 38.29 -5.72
C ASP A 340 -4.61 37.12 -4.85
N GLY A 341 -3.93 35.95 -4.94
CA GLY A 341 -4.28 34.73 -4.21
C GLY A 341 -5.39 33.90 -4.86
N ASN A 342 -5.80 34.23 -6.11
CA ASN A 342 -6.80 33.44 -6.80
C ASN A 342 -6.19 32.15 -7.33
N ILE A 343 -6.92 31.06 -7.21
CA ILE A 343 -6.49 29.74 -7.71
C ILE A 343 -6.72 29.68 -9.23
N ILE A 344 -5.64 29.58 -9.97
CA ILE A 344 -5.64 29.44 -11.43
C ILE A 344 -5.42 27.97 -11.78
N PRO A 345 -6.45 27.27 -12.29
CA PRO A 345 -6.33 25.86 -12.61
C PRO A 345 -5.34 25.62 -13.76
N LYS A 346 -4.58 24.52 -13.66
CA LYS A 346 -3.63 24.05 -14.65
C LYS A 346 -3.99 22.66 -15.12
N ILE A 347 -3.81 22.40 -16.41
CA ILE A 347 -4.08 21.11 -17.01
C ILE A 347 -2.94 20.68 -17.93
N LYS A 348 -2.52 19.42 -17.83
CA LYS A 348 -1.68 18.81 -18.83
C LYS A 348 -2.57 18.19 -19.90
N VAL A 349 -2.46 18.69 -21.12
CA VAL A 349 -3.08 18.10 -22.30
C VAL A 349 -2.09 17.13 -22.94
N SER A 350 -2.57 16.00 -23.41
CA SER A 350 -1.74 14.92 -23.98
C SER A 350 -2.51 14.25 -25.10
N GLU A 351 -1.82 13.78 -26.13
CA GLU A 351 -2.39 12.92 -27.19
C GLU A 351 -3.03 11.66 -26.61
N ASN A 352 -2.44 11.11 -25.52
CA ASN A 352 -3.09 10.05 -24.76
C ASN A 352 -4.07 10.64 -23.75
N THR A 353 -5.36 10.53 -24.03
CA THR A 353 -6.46 11.09 -23.20
C THR A 353 -6.42 10.58 -21.76
N ALA A 354 -5.95 9.34 -21.50
CA ALA A 354 -5.77 8.79 -20.16
C ALA A 354 -4.69 9.54 -19.33
N LYS A 355 -3.86 10.39 -19.95
CA LYS A 355 -2.86 11.23 -19.28
C LYS A 355 -3.34 12.64 -18.99
N ILE A 356 -4.55 13.01 -19.40
CA ILE A 356 -5.15 14.32 -19.10
C ILE A 356 -5.48 14.37 -17.61
N THR A 357 -5.00 15.41 -16.92
CA THR A 357 -5.19 15.57 -15.47
C THR A 357 -6.54 16.21 -15.15
N ASN A 358 -7.05 15.99 -13.95
CA ASN A 358 -8.15 16.79 -13.39
C ASN A 358 -7.56 18.06 -12.78
N PRO A 359 -7.93 19.26 -13.29
CA PRO A 359 -7.34 20.53 -12.85
C PRO A 359 -7.90 20.98 -11.50
N HIS A 360 -7.37 22.09 -10.97
CA HIS A 360 -7.84 22.79 -9.79
C HIS A 360 -7.45 22.12 -8.45
N PHE A 361 -7.55 22.87 -7.35
CA PHE A 361 -7.51 22.35 -6.00
C PHE A 361 -8.84 21.65 -5.67
N LYS A 362 -8.79 20.40 -5.25
CA LYS A 362 -9.94 19.49 -5.18
C LYS A 362 -10.07 18.80 -3.84
N LYS A 363 -11.27 18.31 -3.57
CA LYS A 363 -11.61 17.35 -2.50
C LYS A 363 -12.21 16.10 -3.11
N VAL A 364 -12.13 14.99 -2.39
CA VAL A 364 -12.81 13.74 -2.72
C VAL A 364 -13.90 13.49 -1.70
N TYR A 365 -15.13 13.35 -2.16
CA TYR A 365 -16.29 12.98 -1.36
C TYR A 365 -16.72 11.56 -1.69
N ARG A 366 -16.82 10.70 -0.67
CA ARG A 366 -17.37 9.34 -0.79
C ARG A 366 -18.79 9.30 -0.25
N TYR A 367 -19.68 8.74 -1.03
CA TYR A 367 -21.10 8.56 -0.71
C TYR A 367 -21.34 7.15 -0.22
N TYR A 368 -22.09 7.01 0.88
CA TYR A 368 -22.44 5.72 1.47
C TYR A 368 -23.96 5.63 1.57
N ASP A 369 -24.51 4.51 1.15
CA ASP A 369 -25.93 4.20 1.34
C ASP A 369 -26.27 4.13 2.82
N LYS A 370 -27.33 4.81 3.26
CA LYS A 370 -27.70 4.85 4.70
C LYS A 370 -28.26 3.53 5.24
N GLU A 371 -28.79 2.66 4.38
CA GLU A 371 -29.39 1.39 4.80
C GLU A 371 -28.34 0.30 4.88
N SER A 372 -27.56 0.10 3.83
CA SER A 372 -26.53 -0.96 3.77
C SER A 372 -25.17 -0.54 4.32
N GLY A 373 -24.91 0.76 4.43
CA GLY A 373 -23.60 1.31 4.78
C GLY A 373 -22.57 1.21 3.66
N LYS A 374 -22.92 0.65 2.49
CA LYS A 374 -21.99 0.41 1.39
C LYS A 374 -21.65 1.70 0.63
N ALA A 375 -20.40 1.79 0.16
CA ALA A 375 -19.95 2.89 -0.68
C ALA A 375 -20.64 2.87 -2.05
N LEU A 376 -21.22 3.98 -2.47
CA LEU A 376 -21.99 4.11 -3.70
C LEU A 376 -21.19 4.67 -4.86
N ALA A 377 -20.39 5.69 -4.58
CA ALA A 377 -19.59 6.44 -5.56
C ALA A 377 -18.66 7.41 -4.85
N ASP A 378 -17.63 7.87 -5.56
CA ASP A 378 -16.79 9.01 -5.15
C ASP A 378 -16.99 10.17 -6.14
N GLU A 379 -16.91 11.40 -5.65
CA GLU A 379 -17.00 12.60 -6.46
C GLU A 379 -15.84 13.54 -6.13
N LEU A 380 -15.13 13.98 -7.18
CA LEU A 380 -14.13 15.01 -7.09
C LEU A 380 -14.80 16.37 -7.25
N CYS A 381 -14.73 17.20 -6.21
CA CYS A 381 -15.27 18.54 -6.19
C CYS A 381 -14.16 19.59 -6.10
N ILE A 382 -14.38 20.79 -6.61
CA ILE A 382 -13.49 21.93 -6.33
C ILE A 382 -13.49 22.18 -4.81
N TYR A 383 -12.35 22.56 -4.25
CA TYR A 383 -12.15 22.62 -2.80
C TYR A 383 -13.18 23.47 -2.03
N ASP A 384 -13.72 24.52 -2.65
CA ASP A 384 -14.75 25.38 -2.06
C ASP A 384 -16.18 24.84 -2.16
N GLU A 385 -16.41 23.75 -2.88
CA GLU A 385 -17.71 23.10 -2.94
C GLU A 385 -18.00 22.36 -1.63
N VAL A 386 -19.22 22.53 -1.14
CA VAL A 386 -19.72 21.82 0.04
C VAL A 386 -20.81 20.87 -0.40
N VAL A 387 -20.64 19.59 -0.14
CA VAL A 387 -21.63 18.55 -0.43
C VAL A 387 -22.45 18.27 0.82
N SER A 388 -23.77 18.26 0.68
CA SER A 388 -24.73 17.98 1.76
C SER A 388 -25.39 16.62 1.55
N ASP A 389 -25.63 15.89 2.63
CA ASP A 389 -26.41 14.65 2.63
C ASP A 389 -27.92 14.85 2.85
N LYS A 390 -28.37 16.11 2.82
CA LYS A 390 -29.78 16.51 3.00
C LYS A 390 -30.55 16.63 1.69
N GLU A 391 -29.84 16.73 0.57
CA GLU A 391 -30.42 16.91 -0.77
C GLU A 391 -29.95 15.79 -1.70
N PRO A 392 -30.77 15.36 -2.67
CA PRO A 392 -30.32 14.40 -3.69
C PRO A 392 -29.10 14.93 -4.46
N ARG A 393 -28.17 14.03 -4.81
CA ARG A 393 -27.00 14.36 -5.62
C ARG A 393 -27.04 13.62 -6.94
N ILE A 394 -26.87 14.33 -8.05
CA ILE A 394 -26.73 13.73 -9.37
C ILE A 394 -25.26 13.68 -9.72
N ILE A 395 -24.77 12.47 -9.93
CA ILE A 395 -23.42 12.20 -10.45
C ILE A 395 -23.52 11.71 -11.90
N PHE A 396 -22.46 11.89 -12.68
CA PHE A 396 -22.46 11.53 -14.11
C PHE A 396 -21.07 11.08 -14.58
N ASP A 397 -21.06 10.14 -15.51
CA ASP A 397 -19.84 9.65 -16.17
C ASP A 397 -19.24 10.76 -17.06
N GLN A 398 -17.98 11.14 -16.81
CA GLN A 398 -17.26 12.17 -17.57
C GLN A 398 -17.11 11.84 -19.07
N GLN A 399 -17.04 10.54 -19.42
CA GLN A 399 -16.87 10.09 -20.80
C GLN A 399 -18.22 9.92 -21.52
N ALA A 400 -19.29 9.77 -20.74
CA ALA A 400 -20.63 9.50 -21.24
C ALA A 400 -21.65 10.31 -20.40
N THR A 401 -21.63 11.64 -20.55
CA THR A 401 -22.37 12.58 -19.70
C THR A 401 -23.89 12.39 -19.65
N TRP A 402 -24.46 11.60 -20.55
CA TRP A 402 -25.86 11.17 -20.50
C TRP A 402 -26.11 10.06 -19.48
N LYS A 403 -25.07 9.35 -19.02
CA LYS A 403 -25.20 8.37 -17.96
C LYS A 403 -25.12 9.10 -16.63
N THR A 404 -26.26 9.25 -16.01
CA THR A 404 -26.42 9.92 -14.72
C THR A 404 -26.93 8.92 -13.68
N LYS A 405 -26.60 9.18 -12.42
CA LYS A 405 -27.15 8.46 -11.28
C LYS A 405 -27.58 9.47 -10.22
N GLU A 406 -28.82 9.39 -9.81
CA GLU A 406 -29.33 10.17 -8.67
C GLU A 406 -29.06 9.39 -7.39
N LEU A 407 -28.31 10.00 -6.47
CA LEU A 407 -28.07 9.49 -5.13
C LEU A 407 -29.07 10.13 -4.18
N THR A 408 -29.83 9.28 -3.50
CA THR A 408 -30.78 9.65 -2.45
C THR A 408 -30.46 8.83 -1.22
N ASN A 409 -30.88 9.22 -0.03
CA ASN A 409 -30.71 8.47 1.23
C ASN A 409 -29.25 8.03 1.49
N PHE A 410 -28.29 8.93 1.33
CA PHE A 410 -26.86 8.67 1.54
C PHE A 410 -26.28 9.45 2.72
N LYS A 411 -25.12 9.00 3.21
CA LYS A 411 -24.17 9.79 4.00
C LYS A 411 -23.00 10.16 3.10
N VAL A 412 -22.37 11.30 3.37
CA VAL A 412 -21.17 11.74 2.64
C VAL A 412 -20.02 11.93 3.61
N ARG A 413 -18.80 11.56 3.17
CA ARG A 413 -17.55 11.78 3.90
C ARG A 413 -16.51 12.37 2.96
N GLU A 414 -15.86 13.46 3.38
CA GLU A 414 -14.63 13.95 2.75
C GLU A 414 -13.50 12.96 3.09
N LEU A 415 -12.78 12.48 2.07
CA LEU A 415 -11.74 11.46 2.27
C LEU A 415 -10.40 12.07 2.67
N GLN A 416 -10.04 13.25 2.12
CA GLN A 416 -8.78 13.91 2.42
C GLN A 416 -8.87 14.65 3.75
N VAL A 417 -7.85 14.46 4.59
CA VAL A 417 -7.70 15.17 5.87
C VAL A 417 -6.44 16.04 5.82
N PRO A 418 -6.38 17.14 6.61
CA PRO A 418 -5.17 17.94 6.71
C PRO A 418 -4.06 17.15 7.42
N ILE A 419 -2.89 17.09 6.79
CA ILE A 419 -1.68 16.45 7.34
C ILE A 419 -0.69 17.50 7.83
N PHE A 420 -0.41 18.52 7.00
CA PHE A 420 0.38 19.70 7.35
C PHE A 420 -0.45 20.96 7.10
N LYS A 421 -0.28 21.93 7.98
CA LYS A 421 -0.80 23.29 7.88
C LYS A 421 0.33 24.27 8.22
N ASP A 422 0.59 25.21 7.31
CA ASP A 422 1.65 26.20 7.48
C ASP A 422 2.98 25.55 7.92
N GLY A 423 3.35 24.43 7.27
CA GLY A 423 4.57 23.66 7.56
C GLY A 423 4.55 22.81 8.82
N LYS A 424 3.46 22.83 9.60
CA LYS A 424 3.35 22.08 10.85
C LYS A 424 2.48 20.85 10.66
N CYS A 425 2.96 19.69 11.12
CA CYS A 425 2.15 18.49 11.15
C CYS A 425 0.98 18.66 12.12
N VAL A 426 -0.24 18.46 11.62
CA VAL A 426 -1.50 18.57 12.39
C VAL A 426 -2.26 17.24 12.44
N TYR A 427 -1.68 16.18 11.90
CA TYR A 427 -2.27 14.86 11.84
C TYR A 427 -1.70 13.95 12.93
N ASP A 428 -2.58 13.43 13.77
CA ASP A 428 -2.22 12.41 14.75
C ASP A 428 -2.21 11.05 14.05
N MET A 429 -1.01 10.49 13.86
CA MET A 429 -0.83 9.22 13.16
C MET A 429 -1.40 8.08 14.01
N PRO A 430 -2.36 7.28 13.48
CA PRO A 430 -2.84 6.09 14.17
C PRO A 430 -1.73 5.03 14.28
N THR A 431 -1.86 4.11 15.23
CA THR A 431 -1.00 2.92 15.29
C THR A 431 -1.20 2.05 14.06
N LEU A 432 -0.20 1.25 13.72
CA LEU A 432 -0.27 0.38 12.55
C LEU A 432 -1.40 -0.67 12.67
N GLU A 433 -1.71 -1.13 13.88
CA GLU A 433 -2.84 -2.02 14.14
C GLU A 433 -4.18 -1.32 13.88
N GLU A 434 -4.34 -0.07 14.33
CA GLU A 434 -5.54 0.72 14.04
C GLU A 434 -5.72 0.96 12.53
N ILE A 435 -4.62 1.20 11.80
CA ILE A 435 -4.65 1.35 10.33
C ILE A 435 -5.10 0.05 9.66
N LYS A 436 -4.59 -1.10 10.10
CA LYS A 436 -4.99 -2.42 9.59
C LYS A 436 -6.48 -2.69 9.84
N ASP A 437 -6.96 -2.43 11.06
CA ASP A 437 -8.37 -2.60 11.41
C ASP A 437 -9.28 -1.64 10.63
N TYR A 438 -8.83 -0.42 10.44
CA TYR A 438 -9.52 0.57 9.61
C TYR A 438 -9.58 0.10 8.16
N CYS A 439 -8.48 -0.40 7.60
CA CYS A 439 -8.42 -0.94 6.25
C CYS A 439 -9.45 -2.07 6.05
N ALA A 440 -9.51 -3.02 6.97
CA ALA A 440 -10.48 -4.11 6.91
C ALA A 440 -11.92 -3.59 6.88
N LYS A 441 -12.26 -2.64 7.76
CA LYS A 441 -13.60 -2.02 7.83
C LYS A 441 -13.94 -1.26 6.54
N GLU A 442 -13.01 -0.47 6.01
CA GLU A 442 -13.24 0.31 4.77
C GLU A 442 -13.46 -0.61 3.55
N ILE A 443 -12.73 -1.72 3.46
CA ILE A 443 -12.93 -2.70 2.39
C ILE A 443 -14.28 -3.41 2.53
N ASP A 444 -14.74 -3.67 3.74
CA ASP A 444 -16.06 -4.26 3.97
C ASP A 444 -17.20 -3.34 3.53
N LEU A 445 -16.98 -2.03 3.47
CA LEU A 445 -17.96 -1.08 2.93
C LEU A 445 -18.06 -1.12 1.40
N LEU A 446 -17.11 -1.72 0.68
CA LEU A 446 -17.20 -1.91 -0.76
C LEU A 446 -18.16 -3.06 -1.10
N TRP A 447 -18.82 -2.95 -2.27
CA TRP A 447 -19.61 -4.03 -2.84
C TRP A 447 -18.73 -5.21 -3.24
N ASP A 448 -19.26 -6.43 -3.17
CA ASP A 448 -18.50 -7.65 -3.47
C ASP A 448 -18.07 -7.70 -4.95
N GLU A 449 -18.87 -7.12 -5.84
CA GLU A 449 -18.57 -6.99 -7.26
C GLU A 449 -17.31 -6.18 -7.54
N VAL A 450 -17.03 -5.16 -6.73
CA VAL A 450 -15.80 -4.34 -6.82
C VAL A 450 -14.59 -5.13 -6.31
N LYS A 451 -14.81 -6.10 -5.42
CA LYS A 451 -13.76 -6.92 -4.79
C LYS A 451 -13.34 -8.15 -5.60
N ARG A 452 -13.96 -8.44 -6.75
CA ARG A 452 -13.57 -9.59 -7.60
C ARG A 452 -12.11 -9.50 -8.06
N PHE A 453 -11.46 -10.66 -8.19
CA PHE A 453 -10.07 -10.74 -8.68
C PHE A 453 -10.00 -10.54 -10.20
N GLU A 454 -11.02 -10.96 -10.91
CA GLU A 454 -11.12 -10.91 -12.37
C GLU A 454 -12.37 -10.12 -12.73
N ASN A 455 -12.23 -9.21 -13.68
CA ASN A 455 -13.31 -8.37 -14.18
C ASN A 455 -14.16 -7.75 -13.05
N PRO A 456 -13.55 -7.01 -12.10
CA PRO A 456 -14.31 -6.35 -11.05
C PRO A 456 -15.25 -5.30 -11.64
N HIS A 457 -16.34 -5.03 -10.94
CA HIS A 457 -17.20 -3.90 -11.32
C HIS A 457 -16.42 -2.59 -11.18
N THR A 458 -16.52 -1.74 -12.17
CA THR A 458 -15.90 -0.41 -12.13
C THR A 458 -16.66 0.46 -11.13
N TYR A 459 -15.95 0.92 -10.10
CA TYR A 459 -16.50 1.85 -9.13
C TYR A 459 -16.62 3.25 -9.74
N TYR A 460 -17.68 3.97 -9.39
CA TYR A 460 -17.93 5.31 -9.93
C TYR A 460 -17.06 6.34 -9.25
N VAL A 461 -16.22 7.02 -10.03
CA VAL A 461 -15.43 8.19 -9.62
C VAL A 461 -15.73 9.31 -10.60
N ASP A 462 -16.58 10.22 -10.20
CA ASP A 462 -17.11 11.25 -11.05
C ASP A 462 -16.58 12.64 -10.67
N LEU A 463 -16.81 13.63 -11.52
CA LEU A 463 -16.48 15.03 -11.25
C LEU A 463 -17.75 15.80 -10.94
N SER A 464 -17.67 16.76 -10.02
CA SER A 464 -18.74 17.76 -9.89
C SER A 464 -18.92 18.53 -11.19
N GLU A 465 -20.12 19.03 -11.42
CA GLU A 465 -20.41 19.85 -12.61
C GLU A 465 -19.47 21.05 -12.75
N LYS A 466 -19.15 21.70 -11.63
CA LYS A 466 -18.22 22.84 -11.58
C LYS A 466 -16.81 22.43 -12.01
N LEU A 467 -16.31 21.32 -11.50
CA LEU A 467 -14.98 20.81 -11.88
C LEU A 467 -14.96 20.33 -13.33
N TRP A 468 -16.00 19.63 -13.77
CA TRP A 468 -16.15 19.20 -15.16
C TRP A 468 -16.14 20.35 -16.14
N ASN A 469 -16.93 21.41 -15.88
CA ASN A 469 -16.97 22.60 -16.71
C ASN A 469 -15.60 23.30 -16.74
N THR A 470 -14.92 23.43 -15.60
CA THR A 470 -13.54 23.96 -15.53
C THR A 470 -12.58 23.17 -16.42
N LYS A 471 -12.63 21.84 -16.36
CA LYS A 471 -11.80 20.96 -17.18
C LYS A 471 -12.11 21.14 -18.67
N LYS A 472 -13.38 21.17 -19.04
CA LYS A 472 -13.84 21.34 -20.42
C LYS A 472 -13.41 22.69 -21.00
N ASP A 473 -13.51 23.76 -20.23
CA ASP A 473 -13.10 25.10 -20.64
C ASP A 473 -11.61 25.19 -20.88
N LEU A 474 -10.80 24.59 -20.00
CA LEU A 474 -9.35 24.51 -20.18
C LEU A 474 -8.99 23.71 -21.44
N LEU A 475 -9.60 22.56 -21.66
CA LEU A 475 -9.38 21.75 -22.85
C LEU A 475 -9.76 22.50 -24.12
N SER A 476 -10.83 23.31 -24.10
CA SER A 476 -11.27 24.09 -25.25
C SER A 476 -10.25 25.12 -25.71
N ARG A 477 -9.45 25.69 -24.79
CA ARG A 477 -8.38 26.65 -25.10
C ARG A 477 -7.23 26.03 -25.91
N PHE A 478 -7.05 24.71 -25.82
CA PHE A 478 -5.98 23.98 -26.51
C PHE A 478 -6.44 23.28 -27.80
N LYS A 479 -7.70 23.45 -28.22
CA LYS A 479 -8.24 22.80 -29.44
C LYS A 479 -7.40 23.05 -30.71
N ASN A 480 -6.71 24.18 -30.78
CA ASN A 480 -5.89 24.56 -31.95
C ASN A 480 -4.44 24.04 -31.86
N PHE A 481 -4.08 23.31 -30.79
CA PHE A 481 -2.74 22.78 -30.54
C PHE A 481 -2.70 21.24 -30.56
N ILE A 482 -3.86 20.60 -30.72
CA ILE A 482 -4.04 19.15 -30.88
C ILE A 482 -4.66 18.92 -32.27
#